data_ea1dbc6e5789a6a55180c7d7a3e6c748
#
_entry.id   ea1dbc6e5789a6a55180c7d7a3e6c748
#
_cell.length_a   1.000
_cell.length_b   1.000
_cell.length_c   1.000
_cell.angle_alpha   90.00
_cell.angle_beta   90.00
_cell.angle_gamma   90.00
#
_symmetry.space_group_name_H-M   'P 1'
#
loop_
_entity.id
_entity.type
_entity.pdbx_description
1 polymer ?
#
loop_
_entity_poly.entity_id
_entity_poly.type
_entity_poly.pdbx_seq_one_letter_code
_entity_poly.pdbx_strand_id
1 'polypeptide(L)'
;MDIHHPFVSEFPEHREAIRHLRLSDNQFREKFEEYHQLDDAICRIEEEVEFATDQQIDELKFKRAKLKDALYSAVRKHEMALVH
;
A
#
# COMPACT_ATOMS: atom_id res chain seq x y z
N MET A 1 13.68 -15.02 2.52
CA MET A 1 12.22 -14.84 2.49
C MET A 1 11.90 -13.37 2.34
N ASP A 2 11.06 -13.03 1.41
CA ASP A 2 10.69 -11.64 1.16
C ASP A 2 9.58 -11.23 2.12
N ILE A 3 9.85 -10.22 2.96
CA ILE A 3 8.89 -9.71 3.94
C ILE A 3 8.16 -8.47 3.45
N HIS A 4 8.48 -7.98 2.26
CA HIS A 4 7.76 -6.87 1.65
C HIS A 4 6.37 -7.30 1.19
N HIS A 5 5.43 -6.36 1.27
CA HIS A 5 4.05 -6.56 0.83
C HIS A 5 3.69 -5.52 -0.22
N PRO A 6 4.27 -5.58 -1.44
CA PRO A 6 3.94 -4.62 -2.49
C PRO A 6 2.47 -4.70 -2.83
N PHE A 7 1.81 -3.55 -2.93
CA PHE A 7 0.37 -3.49 -3.16
C PHE A 7 -0.05 -4.23 -4.44
N VAL A 8 0.70 -4.01 -5.54
CA VAL A 8 0.39 -4.65 -6.82
C VAL A 8 0.46 -6.17 -6.73
N SER A 9 1.45 -6.70 -5.98
CA SER A 9 1.63 -8.15 -5.83
C SER A 9 0.50 -8.80 -5.05
N GLU A 10 -0.13 -8.07 -4.14
CA GLU A 10 -1.27 -8.58 -3.37
C GLU A 10 -2.57 -8.59 -4.18
N PHE A 11 -2.64 -7.74 -5.21
CA PHE A 11 -3.84 -7.61 -6.04
C PHE A 11 -3.48 -7.69 -7.52
N PRO A 12 -2.94 -8.84 -7.98
CA PRO A 12 -2.51 -8.96 -9.38
C PRO A 12 -3.64 -8.80 -10.40
N GLU A 13 -4.86 -9.16 -10.02
CA GLU A 13 -6.04 -9.01 -10.88
C GLU A 13 -6.44 -7.55 -11.11
N HIS A 14 -5.90 -6.63 -10.31
CA HIS A 14 -6.22 -5.20 -10.41
C HIS A 14 -5.05 -4.38 -10.96
N ARG A 15 -4.05 -5.02 -11.53
CA ARG A 15 -2.81 -4.35 -11.98
C ARG A 15 -3.06 -3.18 -12.91
N GLU A 16 -3.94 -3.36 -13.89
CA GLU A 16 -4.22 -2.31 -14.87
C GLU A 16 -4.91 -1.10 -14.23
N ALA A 17 -5.87 -1.34 -13.35
CA ALA A 17 -6.56 -0.27 -12.65
C ALA A 17 -5.58 0.50 -11.75
N ILE A 18 -4.72 -0.21 -11.03
CA ILE A 18 -3.70 0.41 -10.17
C ILE A 18 -2.78 1.28 -11.00
N ARG A 19 -2.28 0.77 -12.12
CA ARG A 19 -1.39 1.52 -12.99
C ARG A 19 -2.06 2.80 -13.50
N HIS A 20 -3.30 2.69 -13.96
CA HIS A 20 -4.05 3.83 -14.48
C HIS A 20 -4.24 4.90 -13.40
N LEU A 21 -4.62 4.50 -12.19
CA LEU A 21 -4.82 5.42 -11.08
C LEU A 21 -3.53 6.11 -10.66
N ARG A 22 -2.40 5.40 -10.66
CA ARG A 22 -1.11 5.99 -10.35
C ARG A 22 -0.71 7.09 -11.34
N LEU A 23 -1.12 6.93 -12.59
CA LEU A 23 -0.79 7.90 -13.65
C LEU A 23 -1.75 9.07 -13.70
N SER A 24 -3.02 8.85 -13.32
CA SER A 24 -4.08 9.84 -13.52
C SER A 24 -4.61 10.50 -12.25
N ASP A 25 -4.34 9.93 -11.08
CA ASP A 25 -4.89 10.42 -9.81
C ASP A 25 -3.77 10.74 -8.83
N ASN A 26 -3.55 12.04 -8.58
CA ASN A 26 -2.48 12.47 -7.67
C ASN A 26 -2.67 11.99 -6.24
N GLN A 27 -3.92 11.98 -5.75
CA GLN A 27 -4.20 11.52 -4.40
C GLN A 27 -3.92 10.02 -4.26
N PHE A 28 -4.30 9.24 -5.26
CA PHE A 28 -3.99 7.81 -5.25
C PHE A 28 -2.48 7.57 -5.25
N ARG A 29 -1.76 8.29 -6.10
CA ARG A 29 -0.31 8.15 -6.18
C ARG A 29 0.37 8.49 -4.86
N GLU A 30 -0.05 9.57 -4.20
CA GLU A 30 0.52 9.94 -2.89
C GLU A 30 0.30 8.86 -1.84
N LYS A 31 -0.90 8.31 -1.77
CA LYS A 31 -1.22 7.22 -0.84
C LYS A 31 -0.46 5.95 -1.18
N PHE A 32 -0.32 5.67 -2.47
CA PHE A 32 0.43 4.51 -2.95
C PHE A 32 1.90 4.60 -2.53
N GLU A 33 2.52 5.77 -2.70
CA GLU A 33 3.90 6.01 -2.28
C GLU A 33 4.04 5.91 -0.76
N GLU A 34 3.10 6.50 -0.01
CA GLU A 34 3.10 6.43 1.44
C GLU A 34 3.00 4.98 1.93
N TYR A 35 2.14 4.17 1.30
CA TYR A 35 2.03 2.75 1.62
C TYR A 35 3.39 2.06 1.48
N HIS A 36 4.08 2.30 0.39
CA HIS A 36 5.37 1.64 0.16
C HIS A 36 6.46 2.15 1.09
N GLN A 37 6.42 3.43 1.47
CA GLN A 37 7.35 3.97 2.47
C GLN A 37 7.13 3.32 3.84
N LEU A 38 5.87 3.12 4.24
CA LEU A 38 5.54 2.42 5.48
C LEU A 38 5.99 0.96 5.44
N ASP A 39 5.75 0.30 4.31
CA ASP A 39 6.17 -1.09 4.14
C ASP A 39 7.69 -1.22 4.26
N ASP A 40 8.44 -0.32 3.62
CA ASP A 40 9.91 -0.31 3.72
C ASP A 40 10.37 -0.07 5.16
N ALA A 41 9.73 0.85 5.88
CA ALA A 41 10.08 1.14 7.27
C ALA A 41 9.84 -0.08 8.16
N ILE A 42 8.70 -0.74 7.99
CA ILE A 42 8.39 -1.95 8.75
C ILE A 42 9.40 -3.05 8.46
N CYS A 43 9.75 -3.23 7.18
CA CYS A 43 10.73 -4.24 6.79
C CYS A 43 12.09 -3.99 7.42
N ARG A 44 12.55 -2.73 7.45
CA ARG A 44 13.84 -2.40 8.08
C ARG A 44 13.83 -2.72 9.56
N ILE A 45 12.70 -2.50 10.25
CA ILE A 45 12.56 -2.82 11.66
C ILE A 45 12.56 -4.34 11.86
N GLU A 46 11.82 -5.07 11.04
CA GLU A 46 11.71 -6.52 11.15
C GLU A 46 13.04 -7.22 10.80
N GLU A 47 13.85 -6.61 9.93
CA GLU A 47 15.18 -7.10 9.59
C GLU A 47 16.25 -6.67 10.60
N GLU A 48 15.84 -5.99 11.65
CA GLU A 48 16.74 -5.51 12.72
C GLU A 48 17.77 -4.50 12.24
N VAL A 49 17.50 -3.82 11.12
CA VAL A 49 18.32 -2.73 10.61
C VAL A 49 18.05 -1.45 11.39
N GLU A 50 16.82 -1.26 11.83
CA GLU A 50 16.41 -0.13 12.65
C GLU A 50 15.70 -0.65 13.90
N PHE A 51 15.83 0.11 14.99
CA PHE A 51 15.19 -0.23 16.26
C PHE A 51 13.85 0.48 16.39
N ALA A 52 12.83 -0.23 16.88
CA ALA A 52 11.55 0.35 17.23
C ALA A 52 10.93 -0.46 18.37
N THR A 53 10.11 0.20 19.18
CA THR A 53 9.33 -0.49 20.21
C THR A 53 8.18 -1.26 19.56
N ASP A 54 7.63 -2.22 20.30
CA ASP A 54 6.45 -2.97 19.82
C ASP A 54 5.29 -2.04 19.50
N GLN A 55 5.09 -1.01 20.32
CA GLN A 55 4.04 -0.03 20.08
C GLN A 55 4.28 0.74 18.79
N GLN A 56 5.52 1.14 18.52
CA GLN A 56 5.84 1.87 17.30
C GLN A 56 5.60 1.04 16.04
N ILE A 57 6.03 -0.23 16.06
CA ILE A 57 5.82 -1.09 14.89
C ILE A 57 4.33 -1.40 14.69
N ASP A 58 3.57 -1.57 15.76
CA ASP A 58 2.13 -1.78 15.66
C ASP A 58 1.42 -0.58 15.04
N GLU A 59 1.82 0.63 15.41
CA GLU A 59 1.27 1.85 14.82
C GLU A 59 1.56 1.93 13.32
N LEU A 60 2.77 1.58 12.90
CA LEU A 60 3.13 1.57 11.49
C LEU A 60 2.33 0.53 10.71
N LYS A 61 2.16 -0.65 11.26
CA LYS A 61 1.36 -1.72 10.64
C LYS A 61 -0.10 -1.32 10.52
N PHE A 62 -0.63 -0.63 11.52
CA PHE A 62 -2.01 -0.14 11.49
C PHE A 62 -2.19 0.89 10.38
N LYS A 63 -1.25 1.83 10.25
CA LYS A 63 -1.29 2.83 9.17
C LYS A 63 -1.20 2.17 7.80
N ARG A 64 -0.32 1.17 7.65
CA ARG A 64 -0.19 0.43 6.39
C ARG A 64 -1.50 -0.25 6.01
N ALA A 65 -2.15 -0.90 6.98
CA ALA A 65 -3.43 -1.57 6.74
C ALA A 65 -4.52 -0.58 6.32
N LYS A 66 -4.57 0.60 6.94
CA LYS A 66 -5.54 1.63 6.58
C LYS A 66 -5.31 2.17 5.17
N LEU A 67 -4.06 2.39 4.81
CA LEU A 67 -3.73 2.84 3.45
C LEU A 67 -4.07 1.77 2.42
N LYS A 68 -3.81 0.51 2.73
CA LYS A 68 -4.16 -0.61 1.86
C LYS A 68 -5.67 -0.63 1.58
N ASP A 69 -6.48 -0.47 2.62
CA ASP A 69 -7.94 -0.44 2.48
C ASP A 69 -8.39 0.74 1.63
N ALA A 70 -7.81 1.92 1.85
CA ALA A 70 -8.15 3.12 1.07
C ALA A 70 -7.78 2.96 -0.40
N LEU A 71 -6.60 2.41 -0.66
CA LEU A 71 -6.14 2.16 -2.03
C LEU A 71 -7.04 1.13 -2.73
N TYR A 72 -7.37 0.05 -2.04
CA TYR A 72 -8.25 -0.98 -2.59
C TYR A 72 -9.63 -0.41 -2.90
N SER A 73 -10.20 0.40 -2.02
CA SER A 73 -11.49 1.06 -2.26
C SER A 73 -11.45 1.94 -3.51
N ALA A 74 -10.36 2.69 -3.70
CA ALA A 74 -10.20 3.53 -4.89
C ALA A 74 -10.13 2.69 -6.17
N VAL A 75 -9.42 1.55 -6.11
CA VAL A 75 -9.31 0.63 -7.25
C VAL A 75 -10.69 0.06 -7.60
N ARG A 76 -11.44 -0.38 -6.59
CA ARG A 76 -12.79 -0.93 -6.81
C ARG A 76 -13.73 0.10 -7.40
N LYS A 77 -13.71 1.33 -6.90
CA LYS A 77 -14.54 2.41 -7.46
C LYS A 77 -14.19 2.69 -8.91
N HIS A 78 -12.90 2.70 -9.23
CA HIS A 78 -12.44 2.93 -10.59
C HIS A 78 -12.96 1.84 -11.53
N GLU A 79 -12.82 0.58 -11.13
CA GLU A 79 -13.26 -0.55 -11.94
C GLU A 79 -14.78 -0.57 -12.13
N MET A 80 -15.53 -0.23 -11.09
CA MET A 80 -16.99 -0.17 -11.18
C MET A 80 -17.45 0.93 -12.15
N ALA A 81 -16.73 2.06 -12.16
CA ALA A 81 -17.04 3.15 -13.09
C ALA A 81 -16.81 2.75 -14.55
N LEU A 82 -15.87 1.85 -14.81
CA LEU A 82 -15.56 1.40 -16.17
C LEU A 82 -16.59 0.41 -16.73
N VAL A 83 -17.39 -0.23 -15.88
CA VAL A 83 -18.39 -1.22 -16.28
C VAL A 83 -19.65 -0.56 -16.86
N HIS A 84 -19.85 0.72 -16.61
CA HIS A 84 -21.02 1.47 -17.07
C HIS A 84 -20.75 2.22 -18.40
#